data_5fdb0a5a96ad3bac70a122cb2b8fe4cd
#
_entry.id   5fdb0a5a96ad3bac70a122cb2b8fe4cd
#
_cell.length_a   1.000
_cell.length_b   1.000
_cell.length_c   1.000
_cell.angle_alpha   90.00
_cell.angle_beta   90.00
_cell.angle_gamma   90.00
#
_symmetry.space_group_name_H-M   'P 1'
#
loop_
_entity.id
_entity.type
_entity.pdbx_description
1 polymer ?
#
loop_
_entity_poly.entity_id
_entity_poly.type
_entity_poly.pdbx_seq_one_letter_code
_entity_poly.pdbx_strand_id
1 'polypeptide(L)'
;MKKFMTILLAFLLVFAMAGCTAQEASDTPDEVVNPTNLTFSLTDGTNNPDVEGFAAIEADPFIAEEGSTVLEATELYCMSHDMSITIEKNGSYVTEINGFTQGDYTDTTGWVFTVNGEMPDVGAGEITIEEGDKIVWSFIDFSTYEW
;
A
#
# COMPACT_ATOMS: atom_id res chain seq x y z
N MET A 1 35.00 -54.79 -51.64
CA MET A 1 34.88 -56.01 -50.79
C MET A 1 34.21 -55.58 -49.46
N LYS A 2 33.10 -56.29 -49.16
CA LYS A 2 32.43 -56.42 -47.86
C LYS A 2 31.85 -55.11 -47.27
N LYS A 3 30.60 -54.79 -47.51
CA LYS A 3 29.34 -55.14 -46.80
C LYS A 3 29.50 -55.22 -45.27
N PHE A 4 29.00 -54.22 -44.54
CA PHE A 4 28.31 -54.51 -43.31
C PHE A 4 27.18 -53.47 -43.14
N MET A 5 26.02 -54.00 -43.30
CA MET A 5 24.73 -53.49 -43.01
C MET A 5 24.56 -53.58 -41.47
N THR A 6 24.48 -52.48 -40.79
CA THR A 6 24.18 -52.51 -39.39
C THR A 6 22.77 -51.91 -39.14
N ILE A 7 21.96 -52.80 -38.70
CA ILE A 7 20.56 -52.64 -38.35
C ILE A 7 20.42 -51.54 -37.32
N LEU A 8 19.64 -50.47 -37.62
CA LEU A 8 19.24 -49.44 -36.71
C LEU A 8 18.06 -49.96 -35.90
N LEU A 9 18.34 -50.43 -34.70
CA LEU A 9 17.30 -50.79 -33.71
C LEU A 9 16.76 -49.52 -33.07
N ALA A 10 15.56 -49.13 -33.52
CA ALA A 10 14.82 -48.03 -32.91
C ALA A 10 14.38 -48.41 -31.50
N PHE A 11 15.06 -47.89 -30.51
CA PHE A 11 14.64 -47.97 -29.14
C PHE A 11 13.72 -46.76 -28.85
N LEU A 12 12.42 -47.02 -28.92
CA LEU A 12 11.40 -46.07 -28.52
C LEU A 12 11.34 -46.04 -26.99
N LEU A 13 12.16 -45.21 -26.39
CA LEU A 13 12.06 -44.90 -24.96
C LEU A 13 10.98 -43.85 -24.76
N VAL A 14 9.78 -44.31 -24.41
CA VAL A 14 8.73 -43.47 -23.88
C VAL A 14 9.17 -43.05 -22.48
N PHE A 15 9.80 -41.89 -22.37
CA PHE A 15 9.98 -41.20 -21.12
C PHE A 15 8.65 -40.51 -20.74
N ALA A 16 7.86 -41.17 -19.90
CA ALA A 16 6.82 -40.47 -19.15
C ALA A 16 7.50 -39.52 -18.17
N MET A 17 7.78 -38.29 -18.62
CA MET A 17 8.10 -37.20 -17.72
C MET A 17 6.83 -36.85 -16.95
N ALA A 18 6.72 -37.35 -15.73
CA ALA A 18 5.91 -36.70 -14.73
C ALA A 18 6.50 -35.30 -14.54
N GLY A 19 5.96 -34.32 -15.24
CA GLY A 19 6.30 -32.91 -15.06
C GLY A 19 5.82 -32.49 -13.72
N CYS A 20 6.71 -32.45 -12.71
CA CYS A 20 6.60 -31.49 -11.66
C CYS A 20 6.73 -30.13 -12.33
N THR A 21 5.62 -29.45 -12.51
CA THR A 21 5.64 -28.01 -12.73
C THR A 21 6.20 -27.40 -11.47
N ALA A 22 7.51 -27.15 -11.47
CA ALA A 22 8.08 -26.15 -10.58
C ALA A 22 7.36 -24.85 -10.97
N GLN A 23 6.48 -24.39 -10.09
CA GLN A 23 5.91 -23.08 -10.16
C GLN A 23 7.09 -22.14 -9.98
N GLU A 24 7.58 -21.59 -11.07
CA GLU A 24 8.50 -20.47 -11.02
C GLU A 24 7.76 -19.38 -10.25
N ALA A 25 8.28 -19.03 -9.08
CA ALA A 25 7.85 -17.84 -8.39
C ALA A 25 8.12 -16.68 -9.35
N SER A 26 7.06 -16.23 -9.99
CA SER A 26 7.08 -15.02 -10.80
C SER A 26 7.32 -13.87 -9.81
N ASP A 27 8.52 -13.33 -9.85
CA ASP A 27 8.93 -12.12 -9.13
C ASP A 27 8.44 -10.89 -9.93
N THR A 28 7.19 -10.96 -10.39
CA THR A 28 6.46 -9.80 -10.88
C THR A 28 5.87 -9.10 -9.67
N PRO A 29 5.97 -7.76 -9.56
CA PRO A 29 5.23 -7.00 -8.56
C PRO A 29 3.78 -7.45 -8.60
N ASP A 30 3.19 -7.72 -7.44
CA ASP A 30 1.81 -8.18 -7.33
C ASP A 30 0.91 -7.32 -8.21
N GLU A 31 0.39 -7.94 -9.27
CA GLU A 31 -0.63 -7.30 -10.11
C GLU A 31 -1.85 -7.12 -9.23
N VAL A 32 -2.23 -5.84 -9.00
CA VAL A 32 -3.41 -5.50 -8.20
C VAL A 32 -4.62 -6.20 -8.79
N VAL A 33 -5.18 -7.14 -8.05
CA VAL A 33 -6.37 -7.89 -8.45
C VAL A 33 -7.59 -7.02 -8.13
N ASN A 34 -8.39 -6.67 -9.13
CA ASN A 34 -9.50 -5.73 -9.03
C ASN A 34 -9.03 -4.32 -8.57
N PRO A 35 -8.42 -3.55 -9.47
CA PRO A 35 -7.90 -2.23 -9.14
C PRO A 35 -9.04 -1.25 -8.84
N THR A 36 -8.86 -0.47 -7.77
CA THR A 36 -9.71 0.64 -7.35
C THR A 36 -8.91 1.93 -7.43
N ASN A 37 -9.39 2.91 -8.19
CA ASN A 37 -8.72 4.19 -8.34
C ASN A 37 -9.10 5.13 -7.20
N LEU A 38 -8.10 5.74 -6.61
CA LEU A 38 -8.21 6.60 -5.43
C LEU A 38 -7.39 7.88 -5.64
N THR A 39 -7.58 8.84 -4.76
CA THR A 39 -6.61 9.94 -4.57
C THR A 39 -6.14 9.99 -3.13
N PHE A 40 -4.87 10.28 -2.94
CA PHE A 40 -4.23 10.45 -1.64
C PHE A 40 -3.76 11.88 -1.45
N SER A 41 -3.96 12.42 -0.26
CA SER A 41 -3.45 13.72 0.14
C SER A 41 -2.84 13.67 1.53
N LEU A 42 -1.81 14.48 1.72
CA LEU A 42 -1.14 14.68 2.99
C LEU A 42 -1.06 16.18 3.29
N THR A 43 -1.60 16.63 4.40
CA THR A 43 -1.70 18.06 4.70
C THR A 43 -1.15 18.38 6.10
N ASP A 44 -0.50 19.55 6.22
CA ASP A 44 -0.20 20.16 7.52
C ASP A 44 -1.37 21.07 7.92
N GLY A 45 -2.08 20.66 8.95
CA GLY A 45 -3.19 21.39 9.54
C GLY A 45 -2.85 21.97 10.93
N THR A 46 -1.59 21.91 11.36
CA THR A 46 -1.18 22.37 12.69
C THR A 46 -1.18 23.90 12.81
N ASN A 47 -1.00 24.61 11.70
CA ASN A 47 -0.70 26.05 11.67
C ASN A 47 0.53 26.42 12.53
N ASN A 48 1.41 25.45 12.80
CA ASN A 48 2.60 25.63 13.61
C ASN A 48 3.82 25.87 12.70
N PRO A 49 4.48 27.04 12.78
CA PRO A 49 5.65 27.33 11.94
C PRO A 49 6.88 26.46 12.27
N ASP A 50 6.86 25.76 13.41
CA ASP A 50 7.94 24.86 13.82
C ASP A 50 7.85 23.48 13.13
N VAL A 51 6.76 23.19 12.40
CA VAL A 51 6.62 21.99 11.57
C VAL A 51 7.39 22.20 10.27
N GLU A 52 8.71 22.16 10.36
CA GLU A 52 9.59 22.32 9.20
C GLU A 52 9.71 21.01 8.41
N GLY A 53 9.78 21.14 7.09
CA GLY A 53 10.05 20.02 6.18
C GLY A 53 8.82 19.16 5.86
N PHE A 54 7.62 19.56 6.28
CA PHE A 54 6.40 18.88 5.88
C PHE A 54 6.17 19.05 4.37
N ALA A 55 6.20 17.92 3.65
CA ALA A 55 5.92 17.88 2.23
C ALA A 55 4.44 17.54 2.02
N ALA A 56 3.62 18.52 1.75
CA ALA A 56 2.22 18.30 1.42
C ALA A 56 2.09 17.53 0.10
N ILE A 57 1.08 16.64 0.03
CA ILE A 57 0.70 15.90 -1.16
C ILE A 57 -0.74 16.28 -1.49
N GLU A 58 -0.98 16.75 -2.71
CA GLU A 58 -2.30 17.19 -3.14
C GLU A 58 -2.89 16.21 -4.17
N ALA A 59 -3.95 15.51 -3.77
CA ALA A 59 -4.79 14.69 -4.64
C ALA A 59 -4.00 13.81 -5.64
N ASP A 60 -2.96 13.14 -5.15
CA ASP A 60 -2.14 12.26 -5.95
C ASP A 60 -2.91 10.98 -6.30
N PRO A 61 -3.13 10.66 -7.59
CA PRO A 61 -3.88 9.48 -7.97
C PRO A 61 -3.05 8.21 -7.73
N PHE A 62 -3.67 7.21 -7.14
CA PHE A 62 -3.07 5.90 -6.99
C PHE A 62 -4.10 4.77 -7.09
N ILE A 63 -3.62 3.53 -7.14
CA ILE A 63 -4.45 2.35 -7.30
C ILE A 63 -4.21 1.43 -6.11
N ALA A 64 -5.29 1.02 -5.45
CA ALA A 64 -5.29 -0.02 -4.43
C ALA A 64 -6.15 -1.21 -4.86
N GLU A 65 -6.18 -2.25 -4.06
CA GLU A 65 -7.04 -3.42 -4.29
C GLU A 65 -8.47 -3.14 -3.79
N GLU A 66 -9.47 -3.52 -4.59
CA GLU A 66 -10.88 -3.45 -4.20
C GLU A 66 -11.12 -4.22 -2.90
N GLY A 67 -11.82 -3.60 -1.96
CA GLY A 67 -12.12 -4.19 -0.65
C GLY A 67 -11.04 -3.96 0.41
N SER A 68 -9.92 -3.33 0.07
CA SER A 68 -8.96 -2.85 1.06
C SER A 68 -9.59 -1.83 1.98
N THR A 69 -9.03 -1.69 3.17
CA THR A 69 -9.38 -0.60 4.09
C THR A 69 -8.61 0.68 3.76
N VAL A 70 -9.06 1.80 4.31
CA VAL A 70 -8.32 3.09 4.21
C VAL A 70 -6.91 2.95 4.76
N LEU A 71 -6.73 2.15 5.83
CA LEU A 71 -5.42 1.92 6.41
C LEU A 71 -4.51 1.14 5.46
N GLU A 72 -4.98 0.01 4.91
CA GLU A 72 -4.23 -0.80 3.94
C GLU A 72 -3.88 0.00 2.68
N ALA A 73 -4.81 0.81 2.18
CA ALA A 73 -4.55 1.71 1.06
C ALA A 73 -3.49 2.77 1.41
N THR A 74 -3.49 3.30 2.64
CA THR A 74 -2.48 4.25 3.12
C THR A 74 -1.12 3.59 3.25
N GLU A 75 -1.03 2.37 3.80
CA GLU A 75 0.22 1.60 3.88
C GLU A 75 0.79 1.34 2.49
N LEU A 76 -0.06 0.92 1.54
CA LEU A 76 0.34 0.69 0.15
C LEU A 76 0.87 1.97 -0.50
N TYR A 77 0.19 3.10 -0.29
CA TYR A 77 0.64 4.40 -0.80
C TYR A 77 2.01 4.77 -0.23
N CYS A 78 2.17 4.71 1.08
CA CYS A 78 3.45 5.03 1.74
C CYS A 78 4.57 4.12 1.23
N MET A 79 4.34 2.83 1.13
CA MET A 79 5.33 1.87 0.63
C MET A 79 5.73 2.15 -0.82
N SER A 80 4.78 2.51 -1.69
CA SER A 80 5.05 2.79 -3.11
C SER A 80 5.80 4.12 -3.33
N HIS A 81 5.81 5.01 -2.33
CA HIS A 81 6.46 6.33 -2.39
C HIS A 81 7.66 6.45 -1.44
N ASP A 82 8.18 5.33 -0.92
CA ASP A 82 9.31 5.30 0.04
C ASP A 82 9.07 6.16 1.30
N MET A 83 7.80 6.30 1.72
CA MET A 83 7.42 7.01 2.93
C MET A 83 7.30 6.05 4.11
N SER A 84 7.73 6.50 5.29
CA SER A 84 7.50 5.76 6.52
C SER A 84 6.04 5.86 6.97
N ILE A 85 5.56 4.81 7.64
CA ILE A 85 4.30 4.81 8.36
C ILE A 85 4.43 3.96 9.61
N THR A 86 3.92 4.43 10.74
CA THR A 86 3.87 3.69 12.00
C THR A 86 2.44 3.59 12.51
N ILE A 87 2.01 2.37 12.81
CA ILE A 87 0.67 2.05 13.28
C ILE A 87 0.79 1.45 14.67
N GLU A 88 -0.10 1.84 15.58
CA GLU A 88 -0.17 1.23 16.90
C GLU A 88 -0.43 -0.28 16.86
N LYS A 89 0.00 -0.98 17.92
CA LYS A 89 -0.08 -2.46 18.01
C LYS A 89 -1.51 -3.03 17.90
N ASN A 90 -2.53 -2.21 18.12
CA ASN A 90 -3.93 -2.61 17.93
C ASN A 90 -4.39 -2.51 16.47
N GLY A 91 -3.54 -1.96 15.58
CA GLY A 91 -3.79 -1.94 14.14
C GLY A 91 -4.82 -0.91 13.66
N SER A 92 -5.22 0.05 14.51
CA SER A 92 -6.32 0.97 14.16
C SER A 92 -5.89 2.43 14.08
N TYR A 93 -4.73 2.78 14.62
CA TYR A 93 -4.31 4.16 14.80
C TYR A 93 -2.93 4.41 14.21
N VAL A 94 -2.85 5.39 13.30
CA VAL A 94 -1.59 5.81 12.68
C VAL A 94 -0.94 6.86 13.59
N THR A 95 0.29 6.60 14.00
CA THR A 95 1.06 7.49 14.90
C THR A 95 2.13 8.27 14.17
N GLU A 96 2.53 7.86 12.98
CA GLU A 96 3.56 8.53 12.18
C GLU A 96 3.30 8.31 10.70
N ILE A 97 3.45 9.35 9.89
CA ILE A 97 3.53 9.29 8.41
C ILE A 97 4.69 10.19 7.97
N ASN A 98 5.57 9.64 7.13
CA ASN A 98 6.67 10.36 6.48
C ASN A 98 7.58 11.13 7.46
N GLY A 99 7.85 10.55 8.63
CA GLY A 99 8.72 11.11 9.66
C GLY A 99 8.03 12.09 10.63
N PHE A 100 6.73 12.36 10.45
CA PHE A 100 5.96 13.23 11.36
C PHE A 100 5.23 12.37 12.38
N THR A 101 5.73 12.35 13.59
CA THR A 101 5.21 11.52 14.68
C THR A 101 4.28 12.30 15.58
N GLN A 102 3.23 11.66 16.03
CA GLN A 102 2.31 12.20 17.04
C GLN A 102 3.09 12.67 18.29
N GLY A 103 2.82 13.87 18.73
CA GLY A 103 3.43 14.45 19.94
C GLY A 103 4.82 15.07 19.74
N ASP A 104 5.40 15.03 18.53
CA ASP A 104 6.76 15.56 18.31
C ASP A 104 6.86 17.08 18.40
N TYR A 105 5.82 17.81 18.04
CA TYR A 105 5.82 19.28 18.01
C TYR A 105 5.12 19.90 19.23
N THR A 106 3.98 19.32 19.60
CA THR A 106 3.28 19.59 20.85
C THR A 106 2.70 18.29 21.38
N ASP A 107 2.43 18.19 22.66
CA ASP A 107 1.80 16.99 23.27
C ASP A 107 0.43 16.64 22.64
N THR A 108 -0.12 17.57 21.86
CA THR A 108 -1.45 17.48 21.24
C THR A 108 -1.41 17.37 19.72
N THR A 109 -0.24 17.24 19.09
CA THR A 109 -0.17 16.98 17.64
C THR A 109 -0.42 15.52 17.32
N GLY A 110 -1.08 15.26 16.20
CA GLY A 110 -1.34 13.89 15.74
C GLY A 110 -2.04 13.84 14.38
N TRP A 111 -2.33 12.62 13.96
CA TRP A 111 -2.91 12.34 12.66
C TRP A 111 -4.41 12.13 12.74
N VAL A 112 -5.13 12.75 11.82
CA VAL A 112 -6.54 12.49 11.51
C VAL A 112 -6.70 12.24 10.02
N PHE A 113 -7.78 11.59 9.62
CA PHE A 113 -8.07 11.39 8.21
C PHE A 113 -9.52 11.69 7.87
N THR A 114 -9.74 12.00 6.61
CA THR A 114 -11.08 12.11 6.02
C THR A 114 -11.17 11.25 4.78
N VAL A 115 -12.37 10.76 4.50
CA VAL A 115 -12.73 10.13 3.23
C VAL A 115 -13.80 10.96 2.58
N ASN A 116 -13.55 11.44 1.36
CA ASN A 116 -14.45 12.34 0.63
C ASN A 116 -14.80 13.63 1.39
N GLY A 117 -13.91 14.09 2.28
CA GLY A 117 -14.09 15.29 3.09
C GLY A 117 -14.89 15.08 4.38
N GLU A 118 -15.30 13.85 4.69
CA GLU A 118 -15.96 13.51 5.95
C GLU A 118 -14.98 12.79 6.88
N MET A 119 -14.96 13.21 8.15
CA MET A 119 -14.16 12.56 9.19
C MET A 119 -14.97 11.43 9.80
N PRO A 120 -14.52 10.17 9.71
CA PRO A 120 -15.26 9.04 10.25
C PRO A 120 -15.17 8.94 11.77
N ASP A 121 -16.17 8.29 12.37
CA ASP A 121 -16.21 7.99 13.81
C ASP A 121 -15.39 6.73 14.20
N VAL A 122 -14.80 6.06 13.21
CA VAL A 122 -14.07 4.78 13.37
C VAL A 122 -12.66 4.89 12.80
N GLY A 123 -11.80 3.93 13.14
CA GLY A 123 -10.42 3.90 12.68
C GLY A 123 -10.29 3.58 11.18
N ALA A 124 -9.17 3.95 10.58
CA ALA A 124 -8.89 3.75 9.16
C ALA A 124 -8.90 2.27 8.74
N GLY A 125 -8.65 1.35 9.67
CA GLY A 125 -8.74 -0.10 9.44
C GLY A 125 -10.16 -0.67 9.42
N GLU A 126 -11.18 0.15 9.67
CA GLU A 126 -12.58 -0.28 9.71
C GLU A 126 -13.40 0.23 8.51
N ILE A 127 -12.80 1.09 7.68
CA ILE A 127 -13.46 1.69 6.51
C ILE A 127 -12.90 1.06 5.26
N THR A 128 -13.77 0.42 4.48
CA THR A 128 -13.43 -0.11 3.16
C THR A 128 -13.47 1.01 2.12
N ILE A 129 -12.45 1.05 1.26
CA ILE A 129 -12.36 2.01 0.16
C ILE A 129 -13.33 1.66 -0.98
N GLU A 130 -13.78 2.69 -1.68
CA GLU A 130 -14.59 2.60 -2.89
C GLU A 130 -13.91 3.35 -4.06
N GLU A 131 -14.36 3.02 -5.28
CA GLU A 131 -13.83 3.66 -6.50
C GLU A 131 -14.06 5.18 -6.47
N GLY A 132 -12.98 5.93 -6.65
CA GLY A 132 -12.98 7.39 -6.67
C GLY A 132 -12.85 8.05 -5.30
N ASP A 133 -12.66 7.28 -4.24
CA ASP A 133 -12.49 7.84 -2.90
C ASP A 133 -11.27 8.76 -2.81
N LYS A 134 -11.45 9.82 -2.02
CA LYS A 134 -10.43 10.81 -1.71
C LYS A 134 -10.01 10.65 -0.26
N ILE A 135 -8.83 10.08 -0.04
CA ILE A 135 -8.25 9.92 1.28
C ILE A 135 -7.35 11.11 1.57
N VAL A 136 -7.63 11.82 2.65
CA VAL A 136 -6.82 12.95 3.11
C VAL A 136 -6.36 12.69 4.54
N TRP A 137 -5.06 12.58 4.75
CA TRP A 137 -4.46 12.57 6.06
C TRP A 137 -3.98 13.97 6.43
N SER A 138 -4.30 14.41 7.63
CA SER A 138 -3.93 15.72 8.15
C SER A 138 -3.17 15.58 9.46
N PHE A 139 -1.98 16.18 9.53
CA PHE A 139 -1.25 16.34 10.77
C PHE A 139 -1.77 17.60 11.45
N ILE A 140 -2.44 17.47 12.59
CA ILE A 140 -3.13 18.58 13.26
C ILE A 140 -2.66 18.72 14.69
N ASP A 141 -2.92 19.89 15.27
CA ASP A 141 -2.85 20.11 16.72
C ASP A 141 -4.27 20.11 17.29
N PHE A 142 -4.61 19.06 18.02
CA PHE A 142 -5.94 18.86 18.62
C PHE A 142 -6.36 20.00 19.58
N SER A 143 -5.40 20.75 20.12
CA SER A 143 -5.69 21.88 21.03
C SER A 143 -6.21 23.10 20.30
N THR A 144 -5.95 23.22 19.00
CA THR A 144 -6.30 24.38 18.17
C THR A 144 -7.23 24.02 17.01
N TYR A 145 -7.50 22.73 16.79
CA TYR A 145 -8.34 22.27 15.69
C TYR A 145 -9.81 22.54 15.98
N GLU A 146 -10.49 23.16 15.00
CA GLU A 146 -11.94 23.39 15.05
C GLU A 146 -12.64 22.19 14.39
N TRP A 147 -13.48 21.50 15.18
CA TRP A 147 -14.23 20.30 14.76
C TRP A 147 -15.50 20.66 13.99
#